data_53f89b6e1c3ecfc3799abe7a47cf911a
#
_entry.id   53f89b6e1c3ecfc3799abe7a47cf911a
#
_cell.length_a   1.000
_cell.length_b   1.000
_cell.length_c   1.000
_cell.angle_alpha   90.00
_cell.angle_beta   90.00
_cell.angle_gamma   90.00
#
_symmetry.space_group_name_H-M   'P 1'
#
loop_
_entity.id
_entity.type
_entity.pdbx_description
1 polymer ?
#
loop_
_entity_poly.entity_id
_entity_poly.type
_entity_poly.pdbx_seq_one_letter_code
_entity_poly.pdbx_strand_id
1 'polypeptide(L)' 'MKTRSEPIVEAIFRGQSKMTSRGQITIPLEIRKKFGLKTGEVIYFLEVNGSIVLKLGPLVLTE' A
#
# COMPACT_ATOMS: atom_id res chain seq x y z
N MET A 1 9.84 -24.08 10.45
CA MET A 1 10.59 -22.96 10.42
C MET A 1 9.88 -21.82 11.06
N LYS A 2 10.59 -20.89 11.49
CA LYS A 2 10.04 -19.88 12.17
C LYS A 2 9.94 -18.70 11.36
N THR A 3 8.83 -18.23 11.20
CA THR A 3 8.65 -16.99 10.53
C THR A 3 8.93 -15.89 11.47
N ARG A 4 9.84 -15.02 11.09
CA ARG A 4 10.09 -13.93 11.89
C ARG A 4 9.01 -13.00 11.76
N SER A 5 8.37 -12.66 12.73
CA SER A 5 7.34 -11.69 12.64
C SER A 5 7.73 -10.47 13.36
N GLU A 6 7.60 -9.35 12.72
CA GLU A 6 7.81 -8.11 13.36
C GLU A 6 6.55 -7.70 13.99
N PRO A 7 6.60 -7.09 15.13
CA PRO A 7 5.39 -6.59 15.74
C PRO A 7 4.78 -5.54 14.84
N ILE A 8 3.53 -5.71 14.52
CA ILE A 8 2.82 -4.73 13.73
C ILE A 8 1.89 -4.01 14.66
N VAL A 9 2.21 -2.76 14.91
CA VAL A 9 1.44 -1.97 15.81
C VAL A 9 0.53 -1.08 15.03
N GLU A 10 -0.71 -1.06 15.36
CA GLU A 10 -1.68 -0.16 14.71
C GLU A 10 -1.93 -0.47 13.25
N ALA A 11 -1.76 -1.71 12.89
CA ALA A 11 -2.08 -2.11 11.53
C ALA A 11 -3.50 -2.60 11.49
N ILE A 12 -4.24 -2.14 10.51
CA ILE A 12 -5.62 -2.55 10.33
C ILE A 12 -5.74 -3.18 8.97
N PHE A 13 -6.19 -4.42 8.94
CA PHE A 13 -6.34 -5.14 7.69
C PHE A 13 -7.51 -4.56 6.92
N ARG A 14 -7.28 -4.16 5.70
CA ARG A 14 -8.32 -3.55 4.88
C ARG A 14 -8.56 -4.28 3.59
N GLY A 15 -8.05 -5.47 3.44
CA GLY A 15 -8.26 -6.23 2.24
C GLY A 15 -6.98 -6.68 1.62
N GLN A 16 -7.10 -7.45 0.57
CA GLN A 16 -5.94 -8.01 -0.09
C GLN A 16 -6.18 -8.08 -1.58
N SER A 17 -5.12 -8.31 -2.31
CA SER A 17 -5.20 -8.42 -3.73
C SER A 17 -4.09 -9.35 -4.19
N LYS A 18 -4.32 -10.00 -5.31
CA LYS A 18 -3.35 -10.94 -5.83
C LYS A 18 -2.67 -10.34 -7.02
N MET A 19 -1.38 -10.49 -7.09
CA MET A 19 -0.63 -9.93 -8.21
C MET A 19 -0.84 -10.76 -9.45
N THR A 20 -1.10 -10.11 -10.58
CA THR A 20 -1.28 -10.80 -11.83
C THR A 20 0.07 -10.99 -12.50
N SER A 21 0.07 -11.76 -13.60
CA SER A 21 1.29 -11.99 -14.33
C SER A 21 1.84 -10.72 -14.96
N ARG A 22 1.02 -9.70 -15.07
CA ARG A 22 1.47 -8.41 -15.61
C ARG A 22 1.97 -7.49 -14.52
N GLY A 23 2.03 -7.97 -13.30
CA GLY A 23 2.48 -7.14 -12.21
C GLY A 23 1.46 -6.14 -11.72
N GLN A 24 0.18 -6.46 -11.87
CA GLN A 24 -0.87 -5.56 -11.46
C GLN A 24 -1.63 -6.11 -10.28
N ILE A 25 -2.10 -5.22 -9.43
CA ILE A 25 -2.95 -5.59 -8.33
C ILE A 25 -4.15 -4.65 -8.34
N THR A 26 -5.18 -5.05 -7.63
CA THR A 26 -6.36 -4.22 -7.47
C THR A 26 -6.34 -3.64 -6.06
N ILE A 27 -6.51 -2.36 -5.97
CA ILE A 27 -6.62 -1.74 -4.67
C ILE A 27 -8.04 -1.98 -4.16
N PRO A 28 -8.17 -2.59 -2.98
CA PRO A 28 -9.49 -2.94 -2.47
C PRO A 28 -10.42 -1.75 -2.40
N LEU A 29 -11.68 -2.01 -2.65
CA LEU A 29 -12.68 -0.96 -2.67
C LEU A 29 -12.74 -0.21 -1.35
N GLU A 30 -12.57 -0.91 -0.26
CA GLU A 30 -12.64 -0.28 1.04
C GLU A 30 -11.55 0.77 1.21
N ILE A 31 -10.35 0.49 0.69
CA ILE A 31 -9.27 1.45 0.76
C ILE A 31 -9.55 2.63 -0.16
N ARG A 32 -10.07 2.35 -1.35
CA ARG A 32 -10.38 3.42 -2.29
C ARG A 32 -11.37 4.38 -1.69
N LYS A 33 -12.38 3.86 -1.02
CA LYS A 33 -13.39 4.71 -0.42
C LYS A 33 -12.86 5.47 0.78
N LYS A 34 -12.14 4.77 1.62
CA LYS A 34 -11.68 5.41 2.84
C LYS A 34 -10.71 6.55 2.57
N PHE A 35 -9.85 6.40 1.59
CA PHE A 35 -8.84 7.40 1.32
C PHE A 35 -9.15 8.25 0.09
N GLY A 36 -10.34 8.06 -0.48
CA GLY A 36 -10.76 8.91 -1.58
C GLY A 36 -9.96 8.73 -2.85
N LEU A 37 -9.55 7.51 -3.14
CA LEU A 37 -8.78 7.24 -4.34
C LEU A 37 -9.70 7.28 -5.55
N LYS A 38 -9.39 8.11 -6.50
CA LYS A 38 -10.20 8.25 -7.69
C LYS A 38 -9.39 8.00 -8.92
N THR A 39 -10.10 7.75 -10.00
CA THR A 39 -9.45 7.56 -11.28
C THR A 39 -8.56 8.75 -11.58
N GLY A 40 -7.35 8.47 -12.01
CA GLY A 40 -6.43 9.53 -12.35
C GLY A 40 -5.52 9.96 -11.23
N GLU A 41 -5.78 9.47 -10.02
CA GLU A 41 -4.91 9.79 -8.92
C GLU A 41 -3.56 9.11 -9.10
N VAL A 42 -2.52 9.79 -8.68
CA VAL A 42 -1.18 9.24 -8.75
C VAL A 42 -0.85 8.64 -7.40
N ILE A 43 -0.38 7.41 -7.42
CA ILE A 43 -0.04 6.71 -6.21
C ILE A 43 1.45 6.44 -6.23
N TYR A 44 2.13 6.80 -5.18
CA TYR A 44 3.56 6.61 -5.08
C TYR A 44 3.87 5.37 -4.27
N PHE A 45 4.85 4.62 -4.72
CA PHE A 45 5.28 3.41 -4.04
C PHE A 45 6.61 3.71 -3.39
N LEU A 46 6.66 3.60 -2.08
CA LEU A 46 7.87 3.92 -1.35
C LEU A 46 8.35 2.69 -0.61
N GLU A 47 9.64 2.55 -0.50
CA GLU A 47 10.20 1.47 0.28
C GLU A 47 10.64 2.04 1.61
N VAL A 48 10.13 1.46 2.68
CA VAL A 48 10.45 1.92 4.01
C VAL A 48 10.80 0.71 4.85
N ASN A 49 12.05 0.62 5.26
CA ASN A 49 12.51 -0.47 6.11
C ASN A 49 12.13 -1.85 5.59
N GLY A 50 12.29 -2.04 4.29
CA GLY A 50 12.00 -3.33 3.70
C GLY A 50 10.54 -3.58 3.40
N SER A 51 9.70 -2.60 3.63
CA SER A 51 8.28 -2.72 3.31
C SER A 51 7.92 -1.71 2.25
N ILE A 52 6.81 -1.95 1.61
CA ILE A 52 6.32 -1.04 0.58
C ILE A 52 5.15 -0.26 1.12
N VAL A 53 5.22 1.03 0.97
CA VAL A 53 4.16 1.92 1.41
C VAL A 53 3.59 2.62 0.20
N LEU A 54 2.27 2.64 0.09
CA LEU A 54 1.60 3.36 -0.97
C LEU A 54 1.17 4.71 -0.43
N LYS A 55 1.47 5.75 -1.16
CA LYS A 55 1.17 7.07 -0.69
C LYS A 55 0.46 7.88 -1.75
N LEU A 56 -0.54 8.63 -1.35
CA LEU A 56 -1.23 9.53 -2.24
C LEU A 56 -0.47 10.83 -2.35
N GLY A 57 -0.53 11.44 -3.49
CA GLY A 57 0.12 12.73 -3.67
C GLY A 57 -0.56 13.82 -2.88
N PRO A 58 0.06 14.98 -2.77
CA PRO A 58 1.39 15.27 -3.32
C PRO A 58 2.49 14.63 -2.50
N LEU A 59 3.59 14.34 -3.16
CA LEU A 59 4.70 13.72 -2.49
C LEU A 59 5.77 14.76 -2.23
N VAL A 60 6.19 14.83 -0.99
CA VAL A 60 7.25 15.73 -0.61
C VAL A 60 8.38 14.89 -0.07
N LEU A 61 9.53 14.96 -0.71
CA LEU A 61 10.69 14.22 -0.28
C LEU A 61 11.67 15.19 0.33
N THR A 62 12.14 14.85 1.53
CA THR A 62 13.13 15.68 2.17
C THR A 62 14.40 14.88 2.28
N GLU A 63 15.47 15.55 2.17
CA GLU A 63 16.73 14.89 2.25
C GLU A 63 17.40 15.10 3.55
#